data_ebe8adb534d8fbee53524fc053f6c812
#
_entry.id   ebe8adb534d8fbee53524fc053f6c812
#
_cell.length_a   1.000
_cell.length_b   1.000
_cell.length_c   1.000
_cell.angle_alpha   90.00
_cell.angle_beta   90.00
_cell.angle_gamma   90.00
#
_symmetry.space_group_name_H-M   'P 1'
#
loop_
_entity.id
_entity.type
_entity.pdbx_description
1 polymer ?
#
loop_
_entity_poly.entity_id
_entity_poly.type
_entity_poly.pdbx_seq_one_letter_code
_entity_poly.pdbx_strand_id
1 'polypeptide(L)'
;MLKKKILLWIDYSFLHFGIANYFSKLNYDLFGIVDSEESINNFLQNQKIVSFSKLWYLYENLSPSQPDMAYLKIIEEKYQINLWSIIYTDRYFYNKFNPFYKFEYNEILSLIEQECKLFEKILSESEPDFILTNTITHHYQYLFYKICKSKGIPLLTLEPLRFANKWMITNGPMYDDLDISNFNKSKSVQLSNNDINKLSTSSGKIYLKNKLIKTEISKSKKFSAIFNFI
;
A
#
# COMPACT_ATOMS: atom_id res chain seq x y z
N MET A 1 26.78 -16.39 -1.85
CA MET A 1 26.09 -15.23 -1.27
C MET A 1 24.66 -15.63 -0.99
N LEU A 2 24.16 -15.37 0.21
CA LEU A 2 22.73 -15.55 0.52
C LEU A 2 21.92 -14.57 -0.36
N LYS A 3 20.81 -15.05 -0.90
CA LYS A 3 19.88 -14.19 -1.64
C LYS A 3 19.27 -13.18 -0.69
N LYS A 4 19.18 -11.92 -1.09
CA LYS A 4 18.41 -10.92 -0.35
C LYS A 4 16.92 -11.19 -0.49
N LYS A 5 16.21 -11.07 0.61
CA LYS A 5 14.78 -11.31 0.73
C LYS A 5 14.02 -9.98 0.62
N ILE A 6 13.07 -9.90 -0.30
CA ILE A 6 12.25 -8.72 -0.51
C ILE A 6 10.78 -9.09 -0.29
N LEU A 7 10.10 -8.32 0.56
CA LEU A 7 8.66 -8.42 0.74
C LEU A 7 7.98 -7.26 0.01
N LEU A 8 7.06 -7.57 -0.90
CA LEU A 8 6.35 -6.59 -1.71
C LEU A 8 4.87 -6.53 -1.31
N TRP A 9 4.34 -5.32 -1.16
CA TRP A 9 2.91 -5.10 -0.99
C TRP A 9 2.25 -4.97 -2.37
N ILE A 10 1.46 -5.95 -2.76
CA ILE A 10 0.86 -6.06 -4.10
C ILE A 10 -0.60 -5.69 -4.01
N ASP A 11 -0.98 -4.58 -4.62
CA ASP A 11 -2.34 -4.08 -4.74
C ASP A 11 -2.89 -4.18 -6.18
N TYR A 12 -4.08 -3.65 -6.38
CA TYR A 12 -4.77 -3.61 -7.68
C TYR A 12 -4.02 -2.83 -8.78
N SER A 13 -3.03 -2.01 -8.42
CA SER A 13 -2.25 -1.24 -9.42
C SER A 13 -1.25 -2.08 -10.20
N PHE A 14 -0.92 -3.29 -9.72
CA PHE A 14 0.14 -4.15 -10.25
C PHE A 14 1.54 -3.52 -10.32
N LEU A 15 1.74 -2.34 -9.73
CA LEU A 15 3.04 -1.66 -9.75
C LEU A 15 4.13 -2.55 -9.13
N HIS A 16 3.88 -3.04 -7.92
CA HIS A 16 4.85 -3.88 -7.21
C HIS A 16 4.98 -5.27 -7.82
N PHE A 17 3.97 -5.78 -8.51
CA PHE A 17 4.08 -6.99 -9.31
C PHE A 17 5.04 -6.78 -10.50
N GLY A 18 4.95 -5.63 -11.18
CA GLY A 18 5.89 -5.26 -12.23
C GLY A 18 7.33 -5.12 -11.71
N ILE A 19 7.50 -4.52 -10.54
CA ILE A 19 8.81 -4.43 -9.85
C ILE A 19 9.33 -5.81 -9.46
N ALA A 20 8.46 -6.70 -8.96
CA ALA A 20 8.81 -8.09 -8.64
C ALA A 20 9.33 -8.85 -9.87
N ASN A 21 8.70 -8.64 -11.04
CA ASN A 21 9.19 -9.23 -12.30
C ASN A 21 10.59 -8.74 -12.66
N TYR A 22 10.95 -7.51 -12.35
CA TYR A 22 12.32 -7.03 -12.53
C TYR A 22 13.28 -7.69 -11.53
N PHE A 23 12.94 -7.74 -10.25
CA PHE A 23 13.77 -8.33 -9.21
C PHE A 23 13.95 -9.86 -9.38
N SER A 24 12.95 -10.55 -9.93
CA SER A 24 13.07 -12.00 -10.20
C SER A 24 14.23 -12.33 -11.14
N LYS A 25 14.64 -11.38 -11.99
CA LYS A 25 15.80 -11.51 -12.89
C LYS A 25 17.14 -11.21 -12.20
N LEU A 26 17.13 -10.66 -10.99
CA LEU A 26 18.31 -10.21 -10.25
C LEU A 26 18.66 -11.11 -9.07
N ASN A 27 18.15 -12.34 -9.03
CA ASN A 27 18.46 -13.34 -8.01
C ASN A 27 18.06 -12.93 -6.56
N TYR A 28 16.92 -12.25 -6.41
CA TYR A 28 16.29 -11.98 -5.12
C TYR A 28 15.32 -13.10 -4.74
N ASP A 29 15.09 -13.28 -3.44
CA ASP A 29 14.03 -14.12 -2.90
C ASP A 29 12.81 -13.26 -2.63
N LEU A 30 11.70 -13.51 -3.33
CA LEU A 30 10.55 -12.61 -3.37
C LEU A 30 9.39 -13.18 -2.57
N PHE A 31 8.83 -12.35 -1.72
CA PHE A 31 7.63 -12.59 -0.94
C PHE A 31 6.59 -11.51 -1.25
N GLY A 32 5.31 -11.81 -1.08
CA GLY A 32 4.26 -10.83 -1.33
C GLY A 32 3.13 -10.85 -0.32
N ILE A 33 2.67 -9.65 0.07
CA ILE A 33 1.37 -9.44 0.73
C ILE A 33 0.42 -8.94 -0.36
N VAL A 34 -0.66 -9.67 -0.58
CA VAL A 34 -1.66 -9.36 -1.61
C VAL A 34 -2.84 -8.64 -0.95
N ASP A 35 -3.00 -7.38 -1.34
CA ASP A 35 -4.06 -6.47 -0.90
C ASP A 35 -4.96 -6.17 -2.10
N SER A 36 -5.81 -7.14 -2.46
CA SER A 36 -6.64 -7.05 -3.66
C SER A 36 -7.87 -7.96 -3.60
N GLU A 37 -8.73 -7.79 -4.57
CA GLU A 37 -9.95 -8.58 -4.75
C GLU A 37 -9.67 -9.99 -5.32
N GLU A 38 -10.68 -10.86 -5.27
CA GLU A 38 -10.61 -12.27 -5.66
C GLU A 38 -10.10 -12.48 -7.10
N SER A 39 -10.50 -11.63 -8.04
CA SER A 39 -10.08 -11.73 -9.43
C SER A 39 -8.55 -11.61 -9.60
N ILE A 40 -7.95 -10.70 -8.85
CA ILE A 40 -6.50 -10.47 -8.84
C ILE A 40 -5.79 -11.59 -8.08
N ASN A 41 -6.38 -12.06 -6.98
CA ASN A 41 -5.85 -13.18 -6.21
C ASN A 41 -5.76 -14.43 -7.10
N ASN A 42 -6.80 -14.74 -7.86
CA ASN A 42 -6.81 -15.85 -8.82
C ASN A 42 -5.74 -15.69 -9.91
N PHE A 43 -5.52 -14.48 -10.41
CA PHE A 43 -4.43 -14.22 -11.36
C PHE A 43 -3.08 -14.49 -10.72
N LEU A 44 -2.82 -13.94 -9.51
CA LEU A 44 -1.53 -14.09 -8.83
C LEU A 44 -1.21 -15.54 -8.45
N GLN A 45 -2.22 -16.34 -8.13
CA GLN A 45 -2.07 -17.76 -7.85
C GLN A 45 -1.69 -18.59 -9.10
N ASN A 46 -2.20 -18.20 -10.27
CA ASN A 46 -2.06 -18.97 -11.50
C ASN A 46 -0.98 -18.45 -12.45
N GLN A 47 -0.43 -17.24 -12.24
CA GLN A 47 0.58 -16.65 -13.09
C GLN A 47 1.93 -17.37 -12.98
N LYS A 48 2.72 -17.31 -14.07
CA LYS A 48 4.07 -17.92 -14.18
C LYS A 48 5.16 -16.88 -14.51
N ILE A 49 4.84 -15.60 -14.34
CA ILE A 49 5.72 -14.48 -14.71
C ILE A 49 6.76 -14.23 -13.63
N VAL A 50 6.32 -14.28 -12.35
CA VAL A 50 7.16 -14.05 -11.17
C VAL A 50 7.05 -15.25 -10.25
N SER A 51 8.20 -15.81 -9.85
CA SER A 51 8.24 -16.85 -8.82
C SER A 51 8.34 -16.18 -7.45
N PHE A 52 7.26 -16.22 -6.69
CA PHE A 52 7.28 -15.84 -5.28
C PHE A 52 7.52 -17.07 -4.41
N SER A 53 8.36 -16.92 -3.40
CA SER A 53 8.58 -17.98 -2.39
C SER A 53 7.33 -18.20 -1.56
N LYS A 54 6.61 -17.11 -1.26
CA LYS A 54 5.29 -17.16 -0.62
C LYS A 54 4.48 -15.91 -0.90
N LEU A 55 3.16 -16.09 -1.04
CA LEU A 55 2.16 -15.03 -1.06
C LEU A 55 1.22 -15.19 0.16
N TRP A 56 0.89 -14.09 0.81
CA TRP A 56 -0.15 -14.00 1.82
C TRP A 56 -1.24 -13.07 1.33
N TYR A 57 -2.47 -13.50 1.43
CA TYR A 57 -3.65 -12.74 1.03
C TYR A 57 -4.28 -12.09 2.27
N LEU A 58 -4.34 -10.75 2.28
CA LEU A 58 -4.68 -9.97 3.46
C LEU A 58 -6.06 -10.33 4.03
N TYR A 59 -7.03 -10.59 3.15
CA TYR A 59 -8.42 -10.78 3.56
C TYR A 59 -8.89 -12.24 3.64
N GLU A 60 -8.06 -13.23 3.26
CA GLU A 60 -8.51 -14.63 3.18
C GLU A 60 -8.85 -15.28 4.52
N ASN A 61 -8.36 -14.75 5.63
CA ASN A 61 -8.52 -15.39 6.94
C ASN A 61 -9.08 -14.45 8.01
N LEU A 62 -9.64 -13.31 7.61
CA LEU A 62 -10.26 -12.39 8.54
C LEU A 62 -11.70 -12.84 8.82
N SER A 63 -12.02 -13.14 10.07
CA SER A 63 -13.36 -13.53 10.50
C SER A 63 -13.77 -12.80 11.78
N PRO A 64 -15.02 -12.36 11.90
CA PRO A 64 -15.50 -11.75 13.14
C PRO A 64 -15.28 -12.67 14.33
N SER A 65 -14.63 -12.18 15.37
CA SER A 65 -14.40 -12.91 16.62
C SER A 65 -14.45 -11.94 17.80
N GLN A 66 -14.47 -12.45 19.02
CA GLN A 66 -14.27 -11.60 20.20
C GLN A 66 -12.78 -11.21 20.29
N PRO A 67 -12.45 -9.93 20.45
CA PRO A 67 -11.05 -9.48 20.51
C PRO A 67 -10.39 -9.94 21.81
N ASP A 68 -9.14 -10.36 21.70
CA ASP A 68 -8.27 -10.62 22.86
C ASP A 68 -7.62 -9.28 23.31
N MET A 69 -8.24 -8.65 24.30
CA MET A 69 -7.78 -7.37 24.83
C MET A 69 -6.41 -7.47 25.51
N ALA A 70 -6.05 -8.65 26.06
CA ALA A 70 -4.73 -8.85 26.67
C ALA A 70 -3.65 -8.88 25.58
N TYR A 71 -3.90 -9.56 24.47
CA TYR A 71 -3.01 -9.58 23.31
C TYR A 71 -2.84 -8.17 22.72
N LEU A 72 -3.93 -7.44 22.51
CA LEU A 72 -3.88 -6.07 21.94
C LEU A 72 -3.04 -5.14 22.84
N LYS A 73 -3.17 -5.22 24.17
CA LYS A 73 -2.34 -4.47 25.10
C LYS A 73 -0.85 -4.84 24.98
N ILE A 74 -0.54 -6.12 24.85
CA ILE A 74 0.85 -6.59 24.64
C ILE A 74 1.41 -6.01 23.33
N ILE A 75 0.61 -5.96 22.27
CA ILE A 75 1.02 -5.39 20.98
C ILE A 75 1.30 -3.89 21.09
N GLU A 76 0.45 -3.11 21.78
CA GLU A 76 0.69 -1.69 22.02
C GLU A 76 2.01 -1.44 22.76
N GLU A 77 2.26 -2.21 23.83
CA GLU A 77 3.49 -2.12 24.61
C GLU A 77 4.72 -2.57 23.81
N LYS A 78 4.63 -3.70 23.12
CA LYS A 78 5.72 -4.31 22.35
C LYS A 78 6.21 -3.43 21.21
N TYR A 79 5.29 -2.81 20.50
CA TYR A 79 5.60 -2.02 19.30
C TYR A 79 5.57 -0.50 19.55
N GLN A 80 5.28 -0.06 20.77
CA GLN A 80 5.16 1.35 21.16
C GLN A 80 4.17 2.08 20.25
N ILE A 81 3.00 1.50 20.05
CA ILE A 81 1.92 2.03 19.21
C ILE A 81 0.69 2.31 20.06
N ASN A 82 -0.13 3.26 19.60
CA ASN A 82 -1.47 3.47 20.12
C ASN A 82 -2.46 3.03 19.05
N LEU A 83 -3.13 1.90 19.25
CA LEU A 83 -4.06 1.33 18.27
C LEU A 83 -5.24 2.25 18.02
N TRP A 84 -5.72 2.97 19.04
CA TRP A 84 -6.82 3.93 18.87
C TRP A 84 -6.45 5.09 17.95
N SER A 85 -5.22 5.59 18.02
CA SER A 85 -4.78 6.65 17.10
C SER A 85 -4.79 6.18 15.65
N ILE A 86 -4.48 4.91 15.41
CA ILE A 86 -4.51 4.30 14.09
C ILE A 86 -5.97 4.12 13.61
N ILE A 87 -6.83 3.59 14.47
CA ILE A 87 -8.25 3.36 14.17
C ILE A 87 -8.96 4.67 13.84
N TYR A 88 -8.78 5.72 14.66
CA TYR A 88 -9.46 7.00 14.48
C TYR A 88 -9.04 7.77 13.22
N THR A 89 -7.88 7.47 12.66
CA THR A 89 -7.43 8.12 11.41
C THR A 89 -7.93 7.43 10.16
N ASP A 90 -8.43 6.19 10.26
CA ASP A 90 -8.91 5.46 9.08
C ASP A 90 -10.39 5.74 8.78
N ARG A 91 -10.62 6.14 7.54
CA ARG A 91 -11.96 6.43 7.02
C ARG A 91 -12.84 5.19 6.89
N TYR A 92 -12.25 4.00 6.86
CA TYR A 92 -12.95 2.73 6.66
C TYR A 92 -13.94 2.45 7.78
N PHE A 93 -13.61 2.85 9.01
CA PHE A 93 -14.42 2.58 10.20
C PHE A 93 -15.55 3.60 10.44
N TYR A 94 -15.62 4.67 9.63
CA TYR A 94 -16.61 5.73 9.84
C TYR A 94 -17.69 5.76 8.78
N ASN A 95 -18.96 5.71 9.18
CA ASN A 95 -20.13 5.75 8.30
C ASN A 95 -20.14 6.89 7.28
N LYS A 96 -19.51 8.01 7.58
CA LYS A 96 -19.42 9.14 6.64
C LYS A 96 -18.67 8.77 5.34
N PHE A 97 -17.74 7.83 5.41
CA PHE A 97 -16.89 7.42 4.29
C PHE A 97 -17.18 5.99 3.84
N ASN A 98 -17.80 5.19 4.71
CA ASN A 98 -18.26 3.84 4.42
C ASN A 98 -19.76 3.74 4.74
N PRO A 99 -20.65 4.09 3.79
CA PRO A 99 -22.10 4.02 4.02
C PRO A 99 -22.67 2.59 3.94
N PHE A 100 -21.85 1.62 3.54
CA PHE A 100 -22.31 0.26 3.27
C PHE A 100 -22.30 -0.62 4.52
N TYR A 101 -21.38 -0.37 5.46
CA TYR A 101 -21.24 -1.17 6.67
C TYR A 101 -20.84 -0.32 7.87
N LYS A 102 -21.52 -0.51 8.98
CA LYS A 102 -21.19 0.11 10.26
C LYS A 102 -20.48 -0.91 11.12
N PHE A 103 -19.19 -0.68 11.31
CA PHE A 103 -18.38 -1.50 12.20
C PHE A 103 -18.75 -1.27 13.66
N GLU A 104 -18.96 -2.36 14.40
CA GLU A 104 -19.05 -2.31 15.85
C GLU A 104 -17.66 -2.32 16.50
N TYR A 105 -17.59 -1.83 17.72
CA TYR A 105 -16.34 -1.66 18.45
C TYR A 105 -15.49 -2.96 18.54
N ASN A 106 -16.12 -4.07 18.91
CA ASN A 106 -15.44 -5.36 19.04
C ASN A 106 -14.99 -5.91 17.68
N GLU A 107 -15.72 -5.61 16.60
CA GLU A 107 -15.33 -6.03 15.25
C GLU A 107 -14.05 -5.31 14.81
N ILE A 108 -13.95 -4.01 15.07
CA ILE A 108 -12.74 -3.23 14.77
C ILE A 108 -11.54 -3.80 15.53
N LEU A 109 -11.68 -4.03 16.83
CA LEU A 109 -10.60 -4.58 17.64
C LEU A 109 -10.21 -5.99 17.23
N SER A 110 -11.18 -6.84 16.89
CA SER A 110 -10.93 -8.18 16.37
C SER A 110 -10.17 -8.16 15.04
N LEU A 111 -10.54 -7.24 14.14
CA LEU A 111 -9.85 -7.04 12.87
C LEU A 111 -8.39 -6.65 13.10
N ILE A 112 -8.15 -5.63 13.92
CA ILE A 112 -6.79 -5.17 14.28
C ILE A 112 -5.96 -6.29 14.91
N GLU A 113 -6.55 -7.09 15.79
CA GLU A 113 -5.89 -8.25 16.39
C GLU A 113 -5.42 -9.25 15.34
N GLN A 114 -6.30 -9.61 14.41
CA GLN A 114 -6.01 -10.56 13.35
C GLN A 114 -4.95 -10.04 12.38
N GLU A 115 -5.01 -8.74 12.06
CA GLU A 115 -3.99 -8.07 11.25
C GLU A 115 -2.61 -8.09 11.96
N CYS A 116 -2.56 -7.79 13.25
CA CYS A 116 -1.32 -7.88 14.03
C CYS A 116 -0.72 -9.30 13.99
N LYS A 117 -1.54 -10.32 14.25
CA LYS A 117 -1.11 -11.72 14.20
C LYS A 117 -0.61 -12.13 12.82
N LEU A 118 -1.31 -11.69 11.76
CA LEU A 118 -0.91 -11.95 10.39
C LEU A 118 0.43 -11.29 10.07
N PHE A 119 0.62 -10.02 10.43
CA PHE A 119 1.86 -9.30 10.16
C PHE A 119 3.05 -9.86 10.93
N GLU A 120 2.87 -10.24 12.20
CA GLU A 120 3.91 -10.93 12.96
C GLU A 120 4.32 -12.24 12.29
N LYS A 121 3.35 -13.03 11.83
CA LYS A 121 3.57 -14.27 11.09
C LYS A 121 4.32 -14.03 9.77
N ILE A 122 3.87 -13.06 8.97
CA ILE A 122 4.52 -12.73 7.69
C ILE A 122 5.99 -12.36 7.91
N LEU A 123 6.27 -11.47 8.86
CA LEU A 123 7.63 -11.01 9.15
C LEU A 123 8.51 -12.11 9.71
N SER A 124 7.97 -13.03 10.52
CA SER A 124 8.74 -14.17 11.05
C SER A 124 9.04 -15.24 10.00
N GLU A 125 8.16 -15.44 9.03
CA GLU A 125 8.34 -16.45 7.98
C GLU A 125 9.18 -15.92 6.80
N SER A 126 9.03 -14.64 6.43
CA SER A 126 9.78 -14.06 5.32
C SER A 126 11.17 -13.54 5.73
N GLU A 127 11.32 -13.02 6.94
CA GLU A 127 12.54 -12.35 7.43
C GLU A 127 13.14 -11.42 6.37
N PRO A 128 12.40 -10.40 5.89
CA PRO A 128 12.81 -9.61 4.75
C PRO A 128 13.97 -8.67 5.09
N ASP A 129 14.91 -8.52 4.17
CA ASP A 129 15.95 -7.49 4.26
C ASP A 129 15.38 -6.08 4.11
N PHE A 130 14.31 -5.94 3.29
CA PHE A 130 13.53 -4.72 3.17
C PHE A 130 12.15 -5.00 2.56
N ILE A 131 11.28 -4.04 2.69
CA ILE A 131 9.90 -4.10 2.23
C ILE A 131 9.65 -2.99 1.22
N LEU A 132 8.88 -3.26 0.17
CA LEU A 132 8.38 -2.26 -0.77
C LEU A 132 6.86 -2.19 -0.70
N THR A 133 6.35 -0.98 -0.51
CA THR A 133 4.90 -0.72 -0.46
C THR A 133 4.54 0.53 -1.24
N ASN A 134 3.25 0.71 -1.50
CA ASN A 134 2.66 1.95 -1.99
C ASN A 134 2.50 2.98 -0.86
N THR A 135 1.98 4.15 -1.24
CA THR A 135 1.51 5.18 -0.30
C THR A 135 0.68 4.55 0.81
N ILE A 136 1.07 4.79 2.05
CA ILE A 136 0.37 4.30 3.23
C ILE A 136 -0.87 5.16 3.46
N THR A 137 -2.06 4.59 3.25
CA THR A 137 -3.35 5.30 3.30
C THR A 137 -4.35 4.69 4.25
N HIS A 138 -4.18 3.42 4.62
CA HIS A 138 -5.10 2.66 5.46
C HIS A 138 -4.47 2.25 6.80
N HIS A 139 -5.34 1.99 7.80
CA HIS A 139 -4.92 1.58 9.14
C HIS A 139 -3.98 0.37 9.12
N TYR A 140 -4.30 -0.67 8.35
CA TYR A 140 -3.50 -1.90 8.28
C TYR A 140 -2.11 -1.66 7.68
N GLN A 141 -1.97 -0.78 6.68
CA GLN A 141 -0.67 -0.42 6.12
C GLN A 141 0.16 0.37 7.15
N TYR A 142 -0.48 1.29 7.88
CA TYR A 142 0.20 2.08 8.90
C TYR A 142 0.58 1.21 10.11
N LEU A 143 -0.28 0.29 10.52
CA LEU A 143 -0.01 -0.72 11.54
C LEU A 143 1.21 -1.58 11.16
N PHE A 144 1.22 -2.10 9.94
CA PHE A 144 2.34 -2.88 9.41
C PHE A 144 3.64 -2.07 9.41
N TYR A 145 3.59 -0.81 8.95
CA TYR A 145 4.74 0.09 9.01
C TYR A 145 5.28 0.27 10.43
N LYS A 146 4.41 0.50 11.41
CA LYS A 146 4.82 0.67 12.82
C LYS A 146 5.48 -0.59 13.38
N ILE A 147 4.96 -1.77 13.06
CA ILE A 147 5.55 -3.06 13.44
C ILE A 147 6.94 -3.22 12.80
N CYS A 148 7.07 -2.92 11.51
CA CYS A 148 8.35 -2.99 10.81
C CYS A 148 9.38 -2.02 11.39
N LYS A 149 8.97 -0.76 11.64
CA LYS A 149 9.82 0.27 12.25
C LYS A 149 10.34 -0.17 13.63
N SER A 150 9.49 -0.73 14.48
CA SER A 150 9.89 -1.25 15.79
C SER A 150 10.86 -2.43 15.70
N LYS A 151 10.78 -3.23 14.64
CA LYS A 151 11.70 -4.34 14.37
C LYS A 151 12.98 -3.92 13.64
N GLY A 152 13.12 -2.65 13.27
CA GLY A 152 14.26 -2.14 12.48
C GLY A 152 14.29 -2.66 11.03
N ILE A 153 13.15 -3.11 10.49
CA ILE A 153 13.04 -3.58 9.11
C ILE A 153 12.77 -2.38 8.20
N PRO A 154 13.65 -2.07 7.21
CA PRO A 154 13.44 -0.97 6.29
C PRO A 154 12.18 -1.17 5.46
N LEU A 155 11.26 -0.20 5.50
CA LEU A 155 10.06 -0.19 4.67
C LEU A 155 10.12 1.01 3.74
N LEU A 156 10.27 0.74 2.45
CA LEU A 156 10.36 1.74 1.40
C LEU A 156 8.99 1.93 0.76
N THR A 157 8.54 3.17 0.75
CA THR A 157 7.26 3.55 0.16
C THR A 157 7.47 4.22 -1.19
N LEU A 158 6.75 3.80 -2.20
CA LEU A 158 6.71 4.45 -3.50
C LEU A 158 5.58 5.48 -3.52
N GLU A 159 5.96 6.75 -3.56
CA GLU A 159 5.04 7.88 -3.53
C GLU A 159 4.95 8.56 -4.90
N PRO A 160 3.77 8.66 -5.51
CA PRO A 160 3.60 9.41 -6.75
C PRO A 160 3.70 10.91 -6.47
N LEU A 161 4.60 11.58 -7.14
CA LEU A 161 4.68 13.04 -7.08
C LEU A 161 3.59 13.69 -7.94
N ARG A 162 2.98 14.74 -7.43
CA ARG A 162 1.92 15.47 -8.15
C ARG A 162 2.41 16.22 -9.38
N PHE A 163 3.72 16.27 -9.60
CA PHE A 163 4.30 16.93 -10.78
C PHE A 163 5.10 15.94 -11.63
N ALA A 164 5.02 16.12 -12.92
CA ALA A 164 5.89 15.53 -13.93
C ALA A 164 5.91 13.99 -13.96
N ASN A 165 4.84 13.32 -13.52
CA ASN A 165 4.74 11.86 -13.51
C ASN A 165 5.96 11.15 -12.88
N LYS A 166 6.50 11.74 -11.82
CA LYS A 166 7.65 11.20 -11.09
C LYS A 166 7.20 10.45 -9.86
N TRP A 167 8.06 9.57 -9.39
CA TRP A 167 7.90 8.82 -8.16
C TRP A 167 9.05 9.16 -7.22
N MET A 168 8.76 9.13 -5.94
CA MET A 168 9.73 9.29 -4.87
C MET A 168 9.74 8.01 -4.02
N ILE A 169 10.89 7.65 -3.51
CA ILE A 169 11.04 6.57 -2.53
C ILE A 169 11.27 7.23 -1.20
N THR A 170 10.47 6.85 -0.19
CA THR A 170 10.58 7.32 1.19
C THR A 170 10.72 6.15 2.15
N ASN A 171 11.25 6.40 3.34
CA ASN A 171 11.31 5.42 4.42
C ASN A 171 10.04 5.50 5.27
N GLY A 172 8.94 4.91 4.79
CA GLY A 172 7.64 5.00 5.45
C GLY A 172 6.75 6.14 4.94
N PRO A 173 5.72 6.56 5.70
CA PRO A 173 4.80 7.61 5.30
C PRO A 173 5.52 8.91 5.03
N MET A 174 5.16 9.60 3.97
CA MET A 174 5.80 10.84 3.47
C MET A 174 5.99 11.93 4.55
N TYR A 175 5.18 11.90 5.60
CA TYR A 175 5.20 12.91 6.66
C TYR A 175 6.03 12.52 7.90
N ASP A 176 6.40 11.25 8.05
CA ASP A 176 7.09 10.77 9.27
C ASP A 176 8.63 10.88 9.18
N ASP A 177 9.21 10.82 7.97
CA ASP A 177 10.65 10.65 7.78
C ASP A 177 11.26 11.59 6.70
N LEU A 178 10.62 12.71 6.38
CA LEU A 178 11.25 13.72 5.54
C LEU A 178 12.40 14.41 6.32
N ASP A 179 13.57 13.77 6.32
CA ASP A 179 14.80 14.46 6.67
C ASP A 179 15.15 15.45 5.55
N ILE A 180 14.59 16.67 5.66
CA ILE A 180 14.80 17.78 4.74
C ILE A 180 16.30 18.14 4.65
N SER A 181 17.09 17.78 5.66
CA SER A 181 18.55 18.07 5.68
C SER A 181 19.31 17.35 4.57
N ASN A 182 18.82 16.21 4.10
CA ASN A 182 19.42 15.45 3.00
C ASN A 182 18.95 15.88 1.61
N PHE A 183 17.87 16.67 1.50
CA PHE A 183 17.40 17.19 0.21
C PHE A 183 18.41 18.15 -0.45
N ASN A 184 19.20 18.84 0.34
CA ASN A 184 20.22 19.77 -0.16
C ASN A 184 21.49 19.08 -0.69
N LYS A 185 21.63 17.77 -0.53
CA LYS A 185 22.79 17.00 -1.03
C LYS A 185 22.53 16.25 -2.33
N SER A 186 21.28 16.17 -2.80
CA SER A 186 21.01 15.64 -4.12
C SER A 186 21.55 16.62 -5.17
N LYS A 187 22.49 16.17 -5.99
CA LYS A 187 22.92 16.92 -7.18
C LYS A 187 21.68 17.33 -7.94
N SER A 188 21.41 18.64 -8.00
CA SER A 188 20.34 19.17 -8.84
C SER A 188 20.63 18.72 -10.27
N VAL A 189 19.82 17.79 -10.80
CA VAL A 189 19.83 17.51 -12.22
C VAL A 189 19.23 18.75 -12.87
N GLN A 190 20.08 19.58 -13.46
CA GLN A 190 19.62 20.69 -14.29
C GLN A 190 18.93 20.08 -15.50
N LEU A 191 17.60 20.07 -15.45
CA LEU A 191 16.79 19.72 -16.62
C LEU A 191 16.99 20.81 -17.66
N SER A 192 17.28 20.41 -18.89
CA SER A 192 17.35 21.36 -20.00
C SER A 192 15.96 21.99 -20.24
N ASN A 193 15.93 23.23 -20.77
CA ASN A 193 14.66 23.88 -21.11
C ASN A 193 13.80 23.02 -22.08
N ASN A 194 14.42 22.18 -22.91
CA ASN A 194 13.73 21.21 -23.76
C ASN A 194 13.05 20.09 -22.98
N ASP A 195 13.64 19.63 -21.87
CA ASP A 195 13.02 18.59 -21.03
C ASP A 195 11.85 19.17 -20.23
N ILE A 196 11.97 20.41 -19.75
CA ILE A 196 10.89 21.14 -19.07
C ILE A 196 9.72 21.36 -20.03
N ASN A 197 9.97 21.76 -21.26
CA ASN A 197 8.91 21.97 -22.26
C ASN A 197 8.23 20.65 -22.68
N LYS A 198 8.96 19.54 -22.82
CA LYS A 198 8.38 18.22 -23.07
C LYS A 198 7.51 17.75 -21.91
N LEU A 199 7.93 17.98 -20.67
CA LEU A 199 7.18 17.62 -19.47
C LEU A 199 5.88 18.45 -19.35
N SER A 200 5.95 19.76 -19.58
CA SER A 200 4.77 20.64 -19.51
C SER A 200 3.73 20.33 -20.59
N THR A 201 4.16 20.05 -21.82
CA THR A 201 3.24 19.70 -22.91
C THR A 201 2.61 18.31 -22.77
N SER A 202 3.34 17.32 -22.27
CA SER A 202 2.78 15.98 -22.04
C SER A 202 1.79 15.96 -20.87
N SER A 203 2.10 16.60 -19.77
CA SER A 203 1.22 16.69 -18.59
C SER A 203 -0.05 17.48 -18.88
N GLY A 204 0.06 18.59 -19.62
CA GLY A 204 -1.09 19.38 -20.05
C GLY A 204 -2.01 18.60 -21.02
N LYS A 205 -1.45 17.84 -21.96
CA LYS A 205 -2.23 17.00 -22.88
C LYS A 205 -2.95 15.86 -22.15
N ILE A 206 -2.32 15.22 -21.19
CA ILE A 206 -2.93 14.16 -20.38
C ILE A 206 -4.05 14.73 -19.51
N TYR A 207 -3.84 15.89 -18.88
CA TYR A 207 -4.85 16.56 -18.06
C TYR A 207 -6.07 16.95 -18.89
N LEU A 208 -5.88 17.56 -20.06
CA LEU A 208 -6.95 17.93 -20.97
C LEU A 208 -7.68 16.71 -21.53
N LYS A 209 -6.96 15.66 -21.93
CA LYS A 209 -7.55 14.41 -22.39
C LYS A 209 -8.42 13.76 -21.30
N ASN A 210 -7.93 13.70 -20.07
CA ASN A 210 -8.68 13.15 -18.95
C ASN A 210 -9.89 14.01 -18.58
N LYS A 211 -9.80 15.34 -18.72
CA LYS A 211 -10.93 16.26 -18.51
C LYS A 211 -11.98 16.13 -19.61
N LEU A 212 -11.59 15.96 -20.85
CA LEU A 212 -12.49 15.73 -21.98
C LEU A 212 -13.20 14.39 -21.87
N ILE A 213 -12.47 13.32 -21.52
CA ILE A 213 -13.05 11.99 -21.26
C ILE A 213 -14.06 12.04 -20.11
N LYS A 214 -13.75 12.74 -19.01
CA LYS A 214 -14.69 12.92 -17.89
C LYS A 214 -15.96 13.69 -18.30
N THR A 215 -15.86 14.67 -19.20
CA THR A 215 -17.02 15.43 -19.69
C THR A 215 -17.89 14.63 -20.65
N GLU A 216 -17.31 13.77 -21.48
CA GLU A 216 -18.09 12.88 -22.37
C GLU A 216 -18.75 11.73 -21.62
N ILE A 217 -18.05 11.13 -20.66
CA ILE A 217 -18.59 10.06 -19.77
C ILE A 217 -19.72 10.62 -18.88
N SER A 218 -19.66 11.90 -18.45
CA SER A 218 -20.67 12.48 -17.57
C SER A 218 -22.04 12.66 -18.22
N LYS A 219 -22.12 12.73 -19.55
CA LYS A 219 -23.40 12.93 -20.26
C LYS A 219 -24.13 11.63 -20.56
N SER A 220 -23.44 10.51 -20.79
CA SER A 220 -24.08 9.24 -21.17
C SER A 220 -24.21 8.23 -20.01
N LYS A 221 -23.35 8.27 -19.00
CA LYS A 221 -23.34 7.29 -17.89
C LYS A 221 -24.04 7.73 -16.62
N LYS A 222 -24.43 8.99 -16.45
CA LYS A 222 -25.27 9.40 -15.32
C LYS A 222 -26.66 8.74 -15.33
N PHE A 223 -27.18 8.37 -16.52
CA PHE A 223 -28.45 7.66 -16.63
C PHE A 223 -28.31 6.14 -16.43
N SER A 224 -27.22 5.52 -16.83
CA SER A 224 -27.02 4.07 -16.72
C SER A 224 -26.65 3.63 -15.28
N ALA A 225 -25.92 4.45 -14.53
CA ALA A 225 -25.54 4.13 -13.14
C ALA A 225 -26.74 4.19 -12.16
N ILE A 226 -27.80 4.97 -12.48
CA ILE A 226 -29.01 5.04 -11.66
C ILE A 226 -29.89 3.80 -11.87
N PHE A 227 -29.86 3.15 -13.03
CA PHE A 227 -30.67 1.98 -13.32
C PHE A 227 -30.07 0.62 -12.91
N ASN A 228 -28.80 0.58 -12.53
CA ASN A 228 -28.13 -0.64 -12.04
C ASN A 228 -28.08 -0.76 -10.51
N PHE A 229 -28.76 0.14 -9.78
CA PHE A 229 -28.84 0.15 -8.32
C PHE A 229 -30.27 0.07 -7.76
N ILE A 230 -31.24 -0.44 -8.56
CA ILE A 230 -32.60 -0.80 -8.09
C ILE A 230 -32.77 -2.31 -8.23
#